data_93520e9caf66062c44a5549c6174cb0b
#
_entry.id   93520e9caf66062c44a5549c6174cb0b
#
_cell.length_a   1.000
_cell.length_b   1.000
_cell.length_c   1.000
_cell.angle_alpha   90.00
_cell.angle_beta   90.00
_cell.angle_gamma   90.00
#
_symmetry.space_group_name_H-M   'P 1'
#
loop_
_entity.id
_entity.type
_entity.pdbx_description
1 polymer ?
#
loop_
_entity_poly.entity_id
_entity_poly.type
_entity_poly.pdbx_seq_one_letter_code
_entity_poly.pdbx_strand_id
1 'polypeptide(L)'
;MYVSTSSGDRQTLLKAIRFEKPDYIPMTFHINAACWNHYDQNALLDLMEAHPFLFPDFQRPAVPMELEFDANARADRPYTDDFGCVWQTAMDGIVGSVHTHPLADIGKYASYRFPDPEKSMGLGPVDWNAFEAEVARQKAMGLMTYGDLRHGHTFQQLCDIRGYMDALMDLSDEEPEVLDLLERLCRFNLAQINHFLKADVDIVRIPEDLGMQVGPMISPSLFREYIKPLYQRMLEPVRKAGKIIHMHSDGDIRSLVDDIIEGGVDIINLQDLVNGVDWIGEKFRGRTCVDLDIDRQKITPFGTPAEIDAHVRHCIETVGCPDGGLMMIYGLYPGVPLENVKALMDAMTKYACFYR
;
A
#
# COMPACT_ATOMS: atom_id res chain seq x y z
N MET A 1 -14.22 -1.92 -8.03
CA MET A 1 -13.27 -1.57 -9.12
C MET A 1 -12.39 -0.44 -8.60
N TYR A 2 -11.14 -0.70 -8.26
CA TYR A 2 -10.16 0.34 -7.95
C TYR A 2 -9.78 1.04 -9.26
N VAL A 3 -10.18 2.29 -9.42
CA VAL A 3 -9.63 3.12 -10.50
C VAL A 3 -8.30 3.66 -9.98
N SER A 4 -7.23 2.89 -10.18
CA SER A 4 -5.87 3.35 -9.92
C SER A 4 -5.29 3.87 -11.23
N THR A 5 -5.07 5.17 -11.30
CA THR A 5 -4.37 5.78 -12.43
C THR A 5 -3.09 6.41 -11.89
N SER A 6 -1.94 5.91 -12.35
CA SER A 6 -0.66 6.56 -12.09
C SER A 6 -0.44 7.64 -13.14
N SER A 7 -0.24 8.87 -12.74
CA SER A 7 0.12 9.98 -13.65
C SER A 7 1.55 9.87 -14.20
N GLY A 8 2.30 8.81 -13.84
CA GLY A 8 3.66 8.59 -14.29
C GLY A 8 3.74 7.61 -15.45
N ASP A 9 4.28 8.02 -16.60
CA ASP A 9 4.80 7.04 -17.54
C ASP A 9 5.95 6.25 -16.90
N ARG A 10 6.20 5.04 -17.39
CA ARG A 10 7.23 4.14 -16.84
C ARG A 10 8.60 4.83 -16.73
N GLN A 11 8.95 5.68 -17.69
CA GLN A 11 10.25 6.32 -17.73
C GLN A 11 10.38 7.41 -16.64
N THR A 12 9.35 8.23 -16.46
CA THR A 12 9.32 9.26 -15.42
C THR A 12 9.31 8.63 -14.02
N LEU A 13 8.55 7.54 -13.82
CA LEU A 13 8.59 6.77 -12.55
C LEU A 13 10.00 6.26 -12.25
N LEU A 14 10.67 5.61 -13.21
CA LEU A 14 12.04 5.11 -13.01
C LEU A 14 13.04 6.24 -12.73
N LYS A 15 12.92 7.38 -13.42
CA LYS A 15 13.76 8.55 -13.15
C LYS A 15 13.53 9.09 -11.72
N ALA A 16 12.27 9.17 -11.27
CA ALA A 16 11.95 9.61 -9.91
C ALA A 16 12.56 8.69 -8.86
N ILE A 17 12.40 7.38 -9.03
CA ILE A 17 12.91 6.35 -8.11
C ILE A 17 14.46 6.38 -8.05
N ARG A 18 15.12 6.59 -9.18
CA ARG A 18 16.59 6.53 -9.33
C ARG A 18 17.32 7.85 -9.17
N PHE A 19 16.60 8.93 -8.88
CA PHE A 19 17.16 10.29 -8.81
C PHE A 19 17.80 10.73 -10.14
N GLU A 20 17.13 10.44 -11.25
CA GLU A 20 17.61 10.72 -12.61
C GLU A 20 16.83 11.88 -13.27
N LYS A 21 16.45 12.89 -12.50
CA LYS A 21 15.74 14.11 -12.94
C LYS A 21 14.46 13.78 -13.69
N PRO A 22 13.41 13.34 -12.99
CA PRO A 22 12.13 13.05 -13.61
C PRO A 22 11.53 14.29 -14.27
N ASP A 23 10.73 14.05 -15.29
CA ASP A 23 10.08 15.14 -16.05
C ASP A 23 9.01 15.87 -15.23
N TYR A 24 8.45 15.22 -14.23
CA TYR A 24 7.54 15.75 -13.21
C TYR A 24 7.55 14.82 -11.99
N ILE A 25 6.99 15.28 -10.87
CA ILE A 25 6.77 14.46 -9.68
C ILE A 25 5.61 13.50 -9.99
N PRO A 26 5.83 12.17 -10.01
CA PRO A 26 4.73 11.22 -10.22
C PRO A 26 3.69 11.36 -9.10
N MET A 27 2.43 11.47 -9.48
CA MET A 27 1.32 11.63 -8.54
C MET A 27 0.22 10.62 -8.85
N THR A 28 -0.31 10.00 -7.81
CA THR A 28 -1.37 8.99 -7.91
C THR A 28 -2.56 9.42 -7.09
N PHE A 29 -3.75 9.37 -7.67
CA PHE A 29 -5.00 9.66 -6.98
C PHE A 29 -5.93 8.45 -7.09
N HIS A 30 -6.23 7.83 -5.95
CA HIS A 30 -7.15 6.70 -5.87
C HIS A 30 -8.50 7.16 -5.35
N ILE A 31 -9.57 6.66 -5.94
CA ILE A 31 -10.93 6.80 -5.41
C ILE A 31 -11.35 5.45 -4.84
N ASN A 32 -11.52 5.39 -3.52
CA ASN A 32 -11.97 4.16 -2.86
C ASN A 32 -13.36 3.76 -3.35
N ALA A 33 -13.62 2.46 -3.44
CA ALA A 33 -14.89 1.94 -3.96
C ALA A 33 -16.12 2.46 -3.19
N ALA A 34 -16.01 2.67 -1.88
CA ALA A 34 -17.09 3.23 -1.06
C ALA A 34 -17.49 4.65 -1.45
N CYS A 35 -16.59 5.43 -2.07
CA CYS A 35 -16.87 6.80 -2.52
C CYS A 35 -17.99 6.84 -3.56
N TRP A 36 -18.10 5.83 -4.41
CA TRP A 36 -19.13 5.76 -5.46
C TRP A 36 -20.55 5.57 -4.94
N ASN A 37 -20.71 5.09 -3.69
CA ASN A 37 -21.99 5.05 -2.97
C ASN A 37 -22.19 6.30 -2.11
N HIS A 38 -21.12 6.99 -1.73
CA HIS A 38 -21.16 8.11 -0.79
C HIS A 38 -21.39 9.45 -1.47
N TYR A 39 -20.71 9.69 -2.60
CA TYR A 39 -20.81 10.93 -3.37
C TYR A 39 -21.73 10.77 -4.58
N ASP A 40 -22.22 11.91 -5.11
CA ASP A 40 -22.83 11.91 -6.43
C ASP A 40 -21.79 11.44 -7.47
N GLN A 41 -22.14 10.38 -8.21
CA GLN A 41 -21.22 9.76 -9.16
C GLN A 41 -20.81 10.73 -10.27
N ASN A 42 -21.76 11.57 -10.77
CA ASN A 42 -21.43 12.55 -11.78
C ASN A 42 -20.43 13.58 -11.28
N ALA A 43 -20.56 14.04 -10.02
CA ALA A 43 -19.62 14.99 -9.43
C ALA A 43 -18.19 14.41 -9.33
N LEU A 44 -18.03 13.13 -8.97
CA LEU A 44 -16.72 12.47 -8.98
C LEU A 44 -16.17 12.32 -10.41
N LEU A 45 -17.03 11.94 -11.36
CA LEU A 45 -16.63 11.78 -12.76
C LEU A 45 -16.25 13.13 -13.40
N ASP A 46 -16.95 14.23 -13.04
CA ASP A 46 -16.61 15.58 -13.47
C ASP A 46 -15.22 16.02 -12.95
N LEU A 47 -14.88 15.66 -11.69
CA LEU A 47 -13.56 15.91 -11.13
C LEU A 47 -12.46 15.09 -11.85
N MET A 48 -12.70 13.82 -12.17
CA MET A 48 -11.74 13.01 -12.93
C MET A 48 -11.52 13.57 -14.34
N GLU A 49 -12.58 13.97 -15.03
CA GLU A 49 -12.51 14.55 -16.37
C GLU A 49 -11.77 15.90 -16.40
N ALA A 50 -11.94 16.70 -15.33
CA ALA A 50 -11.25 17.98 -15.17
C ALA A 50 -9.75 17.86 -14.86
N HIS A 51 -9.27 16.68 -14.43
CA HIS A 51 -7.88 16.45 -14.01
C HIS A 51 -7.19 15.35 -14.83
N PRO A 52 -6.99 15.53 -16.15
CA PRO A 52 -6.44 14.50 -17.02
C PRO A 52 -4.99 14.13 -16.69
N PHE A 53 -4.26 14.96 -15.95
CA PHE A 53 -2.94 14.63 -15.44
C PHE A 53 -2.99 13.49 -14.41
N LEU A 54 -3.97 13.49 -13.50
CA LEU A 54 -4.17 12.45 -12.50
C LEU A 54 -4.89 11.23 -13.09
N PHE A 55 -5.69 11.42 -14.14
CA PHE A 55 -6.54 10.41 -14.77
C PHE A 55 -6.34 10.38 -16.30
N PRO A 56 -5.11 10.05 -16.80
CA PRO A 56 -4.76 10.22 -18.22
C PRO A 56 -5.59 9.34 -19.15
N ASP A 57 -6.01 8.16 -18.71
CA ASP A 57 -6.75 7.17 -19.52
C ASP A 57 -8.25 7.15 -19.17
N PHE A 58 -8.72 8.20 -18.48
CA PHE A 58 -10.10 8.25 -18.03
C PHE A 58 -11.08 8.30 -19.18
N GLN A 59 -12.05 7.39 -19.16
CA GLN A 59 -13.21 7.38 -20.04
C GLN A 59 -14.47 7.35 -19.19
N ARG A 60 -15.32 8.37 -19.36
CA ARG A 60 -16.53 8.52 -18.54
C ARG A 60 -17.49 7.34 -18.75
N PRO A 61 -17.78 6.56 -17.68
CA PRO A 61 -18.76 5.48 -17.75
C PRO A 61 -20.19 6.03 -17.73
N ALA A 62 -21.16 5.18 -18.07
CA ALA A 62 -22.58 5.49 -17.83
C ALA A 62 -22.89 5.46 -16.32
N VAL A 63 -23.84 6.31 -15.88
CA VAL A 63 -24.35 6.32 -14.52
C VAL A 63 -25.84 5.91 -14.52
N PRO A 64 -26.33 5.23 -13.46
CA PRO A 64 -25.56 4.76 -12.29
C PRO A 64 -24.60 3.65 -12.67
N MET A 65 -23.40 3.68 -12.06
CA MET A 65 -22.43 2.59 -12.20
C MET A 65 -22.87 1.40 -11.37
N GLU A 66 -22.78 0.20 -11.94
CA GLU A 66 -22.87 -1.04 -11.17
C GLU A 66 -21.55 -1.22 -10.39
N LEU A 67 -21.67 -1.31 -9.05
CA LEU A 67 -20.53 -1.42 -8.17
C LEU A 67 -20.35 -2.86 -7.72
N GLU A 68 -19.16 -3.37 -7.92
CA GLU A 68 -18.72 -4.64 -7.36
C GLU A 68 -17.69 -4.37 -6.26
N PHE A 69 -17.84 -5.06 -5.14
CA PHE A 69 -16.93 -4.96 -4.00
C PHE A 69 -16.26 -6.30 -3.74
N ASP A 70 -15.01 -6.23 -3.30
CA ASP A 70 -14.28 -7.41 -2.86
C ASP A 70 -15.01 -8.10 -1.70
N ALA A 71 -14.84 -9.41 -1.58
CA ALA A 71 -15.58 -10.22 -0.62
C ALA A 71 -15.40 -9.76 0.84
N ASN A 72 -14.21 -9.27 1.20
CA ASN A 72 -13.86 -8.72 2.51
C ASN A 72 -14.22 -7.22 2.68
N ALA A 73 -14.86 -6.61 1.68
CA ALA A 73 -15.32 -5.22 1.67
C ALA A 73 -16.84 -5.09 1.50
N ARG A 74 -17.61 -6.09 1.92
CA ARG A 74 -19.08 -6.12 1.89
C ARG A 74 -19.65 -6.08 3.29
N ALA A 75 -20.49 -5.08 3.57
CA ALA A 75 -21.08 -4.86 4.89
C ALA A 75 -22.17 -5.88 5.25
N ASP A 76 -22.81 -6.52 4.26
CA ASP A 76 -23.96 -7.40 4.45
C ASP A 76 -23.58 -8.81 4.92
N ARG A 77 -22.29 -9.18 4.80
CA ARG A 77 -21.86 -10.55 5.14
C ARG A 77 -20.40 -10.62 5.58
N PRO A 78 -20.09 -11.43 6.60
CA PRO A 78 -18.71 -11.79 6.93
C PRO A 78 -18.07 -12.59 5.79
N TYR A 79 -16.77 -12.42 5.61
CA TYR A 79 -15.95 -13.17 4.64
C TYR A 79 -14.88 -13.97 5.38
N THR A 80 -14.73 -15.24 5.06
CA THR A 80 -13.65 -16.07 5.59
C THR A 80 -12.57 -16.20 4.51
N ASP A 81 -11.37 -15.71 4.80
CA ASP A 81 -10.23 -15.82 3.90
C ASP A 81 -9.61 -17.23 3.90
N ASP A 82 -8.62 -17.46 3.03
CA ASP A 82 -8.00 -18.78 2.90
C ASP A 82 -7.09 -19.16 4.08
N PHE A 83 -6.75 -18.21 4.94
CA PHE A 83 -6.12 -18.48 6.24
C PHE A 83 -7.13 -18.85 7.33
N GLY A 84 -8.44 -18.72 7.06
CA GLY A 84 -9.51 -18.98 8.02
C GLY A 84 -9.86 -17.77 8.90
N CYS A 85 -9.33 -16.60 8.60
CA CYS A 85 -9.66 -15.36 9.31
C CYS A 85 -11.03 -14.86 8.85
N VAL A 86 -11.89 -14.44 9.78
CA VAL A 86 -13.23 -13.94 9.46
C VAL A 86 -13.23 -12.41 9.49
N TRP A 87 -13.44 -11.83 8.32
CA TRP A 87 -13.46 -10.38 8.07
C TRP A 87 -14.87 -9.82 8.18
N GLN A 88 -15.00 -8.62 8.73
CA GLN A 88 -16.23 -7.86 8.79
C GLN A 88 -15.96 -6.38 8.53
N THR A 89 -16.88 -5.72 7.84
CA THR A 89 -16.88 -4.28 7.62
C THR A 89 -18.26 -3.70 7.87
N ALA A 90 -18.33 -2.43 8.23
CA ALA A 90 -19.59 -1.71 8.41
C ALA A 90 -20.04 -0.95 7.14
N MET A 91 -19.20 -0.89 6.10
CA MET A 91 -19.46 -0.11 4.89
C MET A 91 -18.97 -0.84 3.64
N ASP A 92 -19.84 -0.96 2.64
CA ASP A 92 -19.47 -1.49 1.33
C ASP A 92 -18.35 -0.70 0.69
N GLY A 93 -17.36 -1.41 0.14
CA GLY A 93 -16.18 -0.82 -0.50
C GLY A 93 -15.03 -0.46 0.46
N ILE A 94 -15.24 -0.55 1.78
CA ILE A 94 -14.17 -0.46 2.77
C ILE A 94 -13.75 -1.87 3.19
N VAL A 95 -12.48 -2.19 3.03
CA VAL A 95 -11.93 -3.46 3.53
C VAL A 95 -12.15 -3.56 5.04
N GLY A 96 -12.68 -4.69 5.47
CA GLY A 96 -12.99 -4.96 6.88
C GLY A 96 -11.74 -5.22 7.72
N SER A 97 -11.99 -5.53 8.99
CA SER A 97 -10.99 -6.05 9.92
C SER A 97 -11.33 -7.49 10.31
N VAL A 98 -10.34 -8.22 10.81
CA VAL A 98 -10.53 -9.59 11.28
C VAL A 98 -11.18 -9.58 12.66
N HIS A 99 -12.31 -10.28 12.79
CA HIS A 99 -13.09 -10.42 14.02
C HIS A 99 -12.99 -11.82 14.63
N THR A 100 -12.59 -12.82 13.83
CA THR A 100 -12.36 -14.18 14.33
C THR A 100 -11.04 -14.68 13.81
N HIS A 101 -10.19 -15.05 14.75
CA HIS A 101 -8.84 -15.53 14.52
C HIS A 101 -8.83 -17.08 14.57
N PRO A 102 -8.39 -17.78 13.53
CA PRO A 102 -8.41 -19.25 13.49
C PRO A 102 -7.57 -19.90 14.60
N LEU A 103 -6.50 -19.23 15.02
CA LEU A 103 -5.62 -19.65 16.11
C LEU A 103 -5.77 -18.78 17.37
N ALA A 104 -6.98 -18.23 17.65
CA ALA A 104 -7.24 -17.65 18.97
C ALA A 104 -6.94 -18.64 20.12
N ASP A 105 -7.15 -19.94 19.87
CA ASP A 105 -6.67 -21.03 20.69
C ASP A 105 -5.46 -21.69 19.99
N ILE A 106 -4.25 -21.45 20.50
CA ILE A 106 -2.99 -21.98 19.94
C ILE A 106 -2.94 -23.51 19.99
N GLY A 107 -3.68 -24.17 20.88
CA GLY A 107 -3.80 -25.62 20.93
C GLY A 107 -4.34 -26.26 19.65
N LYS A 108 -4.95 -25.46 18.77
CA LYS A 108 -5.40 -25.89 17.43
C LYS A 108 -4.31 -25.91 16.37
N TYR A 109 -3.11 -25.42 16.69
CA TYR A 109 -2.02 -25.26 15.73
C TYR A 109 -1.69 -26.55 14.96
N ALA A 110 -1.61 -27.69 15.64
CA ALA A 110 -1.29 -28.98 15.01
C ALA A 110 -2.27 -29.39 13.89
N SER A 111 -3.52 -28.92 13.95
CA SER A 111 -4.55 -29.18 12.93
C SER A 111 -4.70 -28.05 11.92
N TYR A 112 -4.05 -26.90 12.13
CA TYR A 112 -4.18 -25.71 11.30
C TYR A 112 -3.60 -25.92 9.89
N ARG A 113 -4.34 -25.48 8.88
CA ARG A 113 -3.97 -25.65 7.47
C ARG A 113 -3.68 -24.29 6.85
N PHE A 114 -2.50 -24.18 6.28
CA PHE A 114 -2.11 -23.04 5.43
C PHE A 114 -2.71 -23.15 4.04
N PRO A 115 -3.06 -22.02 3.40
CA PRO A 115 -3.39 -22.02 1.99
C PRO A 115 -2.20 -22.46 1.12
N ASP A 116 -2.52 -23.00 -0.06
CA ASP A 116 -1.53 -23.37 -1.07
C ASP A 116 -1.15 -22.12 -1.89
N PRO A 117 0.10 -21.62 -1.87
CA PRO A 117 0.49 -20.41 -2.60
C PRO A 117 0.39 -20.56 -4.12
N GLU A 118 0.34 -21.80 -4.63
CA GLU A 118 0.11 -22.05 -6.05
C GLU A 118 -1.35 -21.78 -6.48
N LYS A 119 -2.27 -21.66 -5.53
CA LYS A 119 -3.71 -21.55 -5.76
C LYS A 119 -4.35 -20.31 -5.16
N SER A 120 -3.69 -19.69 -4.19
CA SER A 120 -4.25 -18.57 -3.42
C SER A 120 -3.17 -17.59 -2.98
N MET A 121 -3.55 -16.31 -2.95
CA MET A 121 -2.76 -15.26 -2.32
C MET A 121 -3.18 -14.98 -0.87
N GLY A 122 -4.03 -15.84 -0.29
CA GLY A 122 -4.53 -15.73 1.08
C GLY A 122 -5.90 -15.05 1.22
N LEU A 123 -6.32 -14.25 0.24
CA LEU A 123 -7.65 -13.60 0.20
C LEU A 123 -8.58 -14.21 -0.86
N GLY A 124 -8.13 -15.20 -1.58
CA GLY A 124 -8.90 -15.86 -2.63
C GLY A 124 -8.00 -16.49 -3.69
N PRO A 125 -8.60 -17.14 -4.70
CA PRO A 125 -7.88 -17.88 -5.70
C PRO A 125 -7.01 -16.97 -6.58
N VAL A 126 -5.87 -17.51 -7.05
CA VAL A 126 -4.99 -16.86 -8.02
C VAL A 126 -4.80 -17.75 -9.24
N ASP A 127 -4.76 -17.14 -10.42
CA ASP A 127 -4.33 -17.76 -11.68
C ASP A 127 -2.99 -17.18 -12.10
N TRP A 128 -1.90 -17.88 -11.78
CA TRP A 128 -0.54 -17.44 -12.10
C TRP A 128 -0.28 -17.36 -13.61
N ASN A 129 -0.94 -18.17 -14.44
CA ASN A 129 -0.79 -18.07 -15.88
C ASN A 129 -1.45 -16.79 -16.42
N ALA A 130 -2.64 -16.45 -15.91
CA ALA A 130 -3.30 -15.20 -16.26
C ALA A 130 -2.48 -14.00 -15.79
N PHE A 131 -1.89 -14.05 -14.59
CA PHE A 131 -0.99 -13.02 -14.07
C PHE A 131 0.24 -12.83 -14.98
N GLU A 132 0.95 -13.90 -15.34
CA GLU A 132 2.11 -13.84 -16.24
C GLU A 132 1.73 -13.24 -17.61
N ALA A 133 0.59 -13.64 -18.18
CA ALA A 133 0.10 -13.11 -19.46
C ALA A 133 -0.23 -11.61 -19.37
N GLU A 134 -0.83 -11.16 -18.27
CA GLU A 134 -1.15 -9.75 -18.05
C GLU A 134 0.11 -8.89 -17.88
N VAL A 135 1.09 -9.36 -17.12
CA VAL A 135 2.39 -8.67 -16.98
C VAL A 135 3.06 -8.54 -18.35
N ALA A 136 3.07 -9.60 -19.15
CA ALA A 136 3.65 -9.56 -20.50
C ALA A 136 2.92 -8.57 -21.41
N ARG A 137 1.59 -8.49 -21.32
CA ARG A 137 0.77 -7.51 -22.06
C ARG A 137 1.10 -6.08 -21.65
N GLN A 138 1.17 -5.78 -20.35
CA GLN A 138 1.49 -4.46 -19.82
C GLN A 138 2.90 -4.01 -20.26
N LYS A 139 3.88 -4.90 -20.20
CA LYS A 139 5.24 -4.63 -20.69
C LYS A 139 5.27 -4.30 -22.18
N ALA A 140 4.52 -5.05 -23.00
CA ALA A 140 4.43 -4.76 -24.43
C ALA A 140 3.83 -3.38 -24.73
N MET A 141 3.00 -2.86 -23.82
CA MET A 141 2.46 -1.50 -23.86
C MET A 141 3.40 -0.44 -23.28
N GLY A 142 4.58 -0.82 -22.76
CA GLY A 142 5.53 0.08 -22.12
C GLY A 142 5.12 0.55 -20.72
N LEU A 143 4.17 -0.12 -20.09
CA LEU A 143 3.69 0.21 -18.75
C LEU A 143 4.62 -0.35 -17.66
N MET A 144 4.60 0.28 -16.48
CA MET A 144 5.22 -0.27 -15.28
C MET A 144 4.43 -1.50 -14.81
N THR A 145 5.12 -2.55 -14.39
CA THR A 145 4.50 -3.80 -13.94
C THR A 145 4.80 -4.10 -12.48
N TYR A 146 3.82 -4.66 -11.78
CA TYR A 146 3.85 -4.86 -10.34
C TYR A 146 3.54 -6.31 -9.96
N GLY A 147 4.22 -6.77 -8.90
CA GLY A 147 3.86 -7.98 -8.18
C GLY A 147 3.57 -7.60 -6.73
N ASP A 148 2.32 -7.79 -6.30
CA ASP A 148 1.85 -7.29 -5.01
C ASP A 148 1.61 -8.45 -4.06
N LEU A 149 2.33 -8.49 -2.94
CA LEU A 149 1.86 -9.29 -1.82
C LEU A 149 0.54 -8.71 -1.30
N ARG A 150 -0.26 -9.55 -0.64
CA ARG A 150 -1.46 -9.05 0.04
C ARG A 150 -1.06 -7.99 1.07
N HIS A 151 -1.93 -7.03 1.31
CA HIS A 151 -1.76 -6.08 2.40
C HIS A 151 -1.75 -6.83 3.74
N GLY A 152 -0.77 -6.55 4.60
CA GLY A 152 -0.60 -7.23 5.88
C GLY A 152 -0.06 -8.66 5.74
N HIS A 153 1.00 -8.84 4.97
CA HIS A 153 1.49 -10.15 4.55
C HIS A 153 2.29 -10.96 5.59
N THR A 154 2.86 -10.32 6.61
CA THR A 154 3.77 -11.01 7.58
C THR A 154 3.33 -10.79 9.02
N PHE A 155 3.65 -9.65 9.64
CA PHE A 155 3.29 -9.36 11.03
C PHE A 155 1.78 -9.18 11.20
N GLN A 156 1.14 -8.40 10.34
CA GLN A 156 -0.32 -8.26 10.39
C GLN A 156 -1.02 -9.60 10.13
N GLN A 157 -0.52 -10.42 9.20
CA GLN A 157 -1.08 -11.75 8.96
C GLN A 157 -0.94 -12.66 10.18
N LEU A 158 0.18 -12.56 10.92
CA LEU A 158 0.30 -13.23 12.20
C LEU A 158 -0.79 -12.76 13.17
N CYS A 159 -0.99 -11.43 13.27
CA CYS A 159 -2.04 -10.86 14.11
C CYS A 159 -3.45 -11.27 13.66
N ASP A 160 -3.71 -11.35 12.35
CA ASP A 160 -4.98 -11.80 11.80
C ASP A 160 -5.26 -13.28 12.14
N ILE A 161 -4.25 -14.12 12.15
CA ILE A 161 -4.38 -15.56 12.45
C ILE A 161 -4.48 -15.80 13.96
N ARG A 162 -3.67 -15.11 14.77
CA ARG A 162 -3.53 -15.39 16.20
C ARG A 162 -4.31 -14.46 17.12
N GLY A 163 -4.55 -13.24 16.67
CA GLY A 163 -4.97 -12.11 17.50
C GLY A 163 -3.78 -11.23 17.89
N TYR A 164 -3.94 -9.91 17.80
CA TYR A 164 -2.84 -8.95 17.97
C TYR A 164 -2.12 -9.06 19.32
N MET A 165 -2.89 -9.06 20.42
CA MET A 165 -2.30 -9.12 21.77
C MET A 165 -1.62 -10.45 22.04
N ASP A 166 -2.25 -11.55 21.65
CA ASP A 166 -1.70 -12.89 21.84
C ASP A 166 -0.44 -13.08 20.98
N ALA A 167 -0.44 -12.59 19.74
CA ALA A 167 0.73 -12.64 18.86
C ALA A 167 1.95 -11.92 19.47
N LEU A 168 1.75 -10.74 20.08
CA LEU A 168 2.84 -10.01 20.74
C LEU A 168 3.35 -10.71 22.01
N MET A 169 2.44 -11.27 22.81
CA MET A 169 2.82 -12.05 24.00
C MET A 169 3.60 -13.29 23.61
N ASP A 170 3.10 -14.06 22.65
CA ASP A 170 3.73 -15.29 22.17
C ASP A 170 5.12 -15.03 21.55
N LEU A 171 5.30 -13.91 20.82
CA LEU A 171 6.63 -13.51 20.34
C LEU A 171 7.59 -13.17 21.48
N SER A 172 7.10 -12.54 22.56
CA SER A 172 7.90 -12.18 23.73
C SER A 172 8.25 -13.41 24.56
N ASP A 173 7.39 -14.43 24.56
CA ASP A 173 7.57 -15.70 25.27
C ASP A 173 8.28 -16.76 24.41
N GLU A 174 8.62 -16.41 23.16
CA GLU A 174 9.27 -17.30 22.18
C GLU A 174 8.45 -18.57 21.90
N GLU A 175 7.10 -18.44 21.83
CA GLU A 175 6.21 -19.58 21.63
C GLU A 175 6.53 -20.32 20.31
N PRO A 176 6.91 -21.63 20.36
CA PRO A 176 7.41 -22.33 19.18
C PRO A 176 6.42 -22.39 18.01
N GLU A 177 5.12 -22.51 18.30
CA GLU A 177 4.06 -22.55 17.28
C GLU A 177 3.96 -21.24 16.53
N VAL A 178 4.16 -20.10 17.20
CA VAL A 178 4.13 -18.77 16.59
C VAL A 178 5.39 -18.51 15.77
N LEU A 179 6.54 -18.96 16.22
CA LEU A 179 7.78 -18.88 15.44
C LEU A 179 7.70 -19.73 14.16
N ASP A 180 7.15 -20.96 14.24
CA ASP A 180 6.90 -21.78 13.03
C ASP A 180 5.83 -21.14 12.12
N LEU A 181 4.81 -20.49 12.69
CA LEU A 181 3.80 -19.76 11.92
C LEU A 181 4.44 -18.64 11.09
N LEU A 182 5.32 -17.82 11.67
CA LEU A 182 6.09 -16.81 10.96
C LEU A 182 6.96 -17.41 9.83
N GLU A 183 7.62 -18.53 10.11
CA GLU A 183 8.42 -19.22 9.10
C GLU A 183 7.57 -19.75 7.94
N ARG A 184 6.38 -20.23 8.22
CA ARG A 184 5.41 -20.67 7.18
C ARG A 184 4.89 -19.49 6.38
N LEU A 185 4.59 -18.34 7.01
CA LEU A 185 4.21 -17.10 6.33
C LEU A 185 5.32 -16.62 5.39
N CYS A 186 6.57 -16.61 5.86
CA CYS A 186 7.71 -16.26 5.03
C CYS A 186 7.81 -17.15 3.78
N ARG A 187 7.67 -18.46 3.93
CA ARG A 187 7.69 -19.41 2.79
C ARG A 187 6.53 -19.20 1.82
N PHE A 188 5.35 -18.91 2.36
CA PHE A 188 4.16 -18.61 1.56
C PHE A 188 4.35 -17.35 0.70
N ASN A 189 4.82 -16.26 1.32
CA ASN A 189 5.10 -15.00 0.63
C ASN A 189 6.24 -15.15 -0.40
N LEU A 190 7.29 -15.91 -0.05
CA LEU A 190 8.41 -16.16 -0.95
C LEU A 190 7.99 -16.95 -2.20
N ALA A 191 7.05 -17.88 -2.06
CA ALA A 191 6.49 -18.59 -3.22
C ALA A 191 5.79 -17.63 -4.18
N GLN A 192 4.99 -16.68 -3.68
CA GLN A 192 4.33 -15.64 -4.50
C GLN A 192 5.37 -14.72 -5.16
N ILE A 193 6.38 -14.26 -4.40
CA ILE A 193 7.47 -13.45 -4.96
C ILE A 193 8.16 -14.17 -6.11
N ASN A 194 8.36 -15.48 -6.03
CA ASN A 194 8.95 -16.26 -7.13
C ASN A 194 8.08 -16.23 -8.40
N HIS A 195 6.74 -16.24 -8.27
CA HIS A 195 5.85 -16.04 -9.42
C HIS A 195 5.97 -14.64 -10.01
N PHE A 196 6.08 -13.59 -9.16
CA PHE A 196 6.31 -12.23 -9.64
C PHE A 196 7.63 -12.11 -10.41
N LEU A 197 8.69 -12.71 -9.89
CA LEU A 197 10.01 -12.71 -10.55
C LEU A 197 10.01 -13.52 -11.85
N LYS A 198 9.28 -14.64 -11.90
CA LYS A 198 9.10 -15.44 -13.12
C LYS A 198 8.35 -14.64 -14.19
N ALA A 199 7.34 -13.88 -13.82
CA ALA A 199 6.61 -12.96 -14.71
C ALA A 199 7.46 -11.73 -15.11
N ASP A 200 8.63 -11.55 -14.49
CA ASP A 200 9.56 -10.45 -14.75
C ASP A 200 8.95 -9.06 -14.46
N VAL A 201 8.21 -8.91 -13.35
CA VAL A 201 7.67 -7.60 -12.93
C VAL A 201 8.78 -6.57 -12.72
N ASP A 202 8.47 -5.28 -12.82
CA ASP A 202 9.42 -4.19 -12.57
C ASP A 202 9.58 -3.90 -11.07
N ILE A 203 8.46 -3.92 -10.33
CA ILE A 203 8.38 -3.57 -8.91
C ILE A 203 7.67 -4.70 -8.15
N VAL A 204 8.24 -5.10 -7.01
CA VAL A 204 7.55 -5.94 -6.01
C VAL A 204 7.09 -5.03 -4.88
N ARG A 205 5.77 -5.04 -4.60
CA ARG A 205 5.18 -4.28 -3.50
C ARG A 205 4.89 -5.18 -2.31
N ILE A 206 5.25 -4.70 -1.13
CA ILE A 206 5.11 -5.39 0.15
C ILE A 206 4.34 -4.51 1.15
N PRO A 207 3.03 -4.31 0.97
CA PRO A 207 2.25 -3.43 1.83
C PRO A 207 1.93 -4.12 3.17
N GLU A 208 2.32 -3.47 4.28
CA GLU A 208 2.04 -3.95 5.63
C GLU A 208 2.04 -2.79 6.62
N ASP A 209 0.93 -2.55 7.32
CA ASP A 209 0.87 -1.51 8.35
C ASP A 209 1.62 -1.95 9.61
N LEU A 210 2.64 -1.20 9.94
CA LEU A 210 3.48 -1.41 11.12
C LEU A 210 3.37 -0.28 12.14
N GLY A 211 2.63 0.78 11.82
CA GLY A 211 2.44 1.95 12.67
C GLY A 211 1.03 2.10 13.21
N MET A 212 0.93 2.76 14.36
CA MET A 212 -0.30 3.30 14.92
C MET A 212 -0.29 4.84 14.79
N GLN A 213 -1.28 5.54 15.34
CA GLN A 213 -1.27 7.00 15.38
C GLN A 213 -0.09 7.56 16.21
N VAL A 214 0.40 6.78 17.19
CA VAL A 214 1.55 7.12 18.02
C VAL A 214 2.42 5.87 18.19
N GLY A 215 3.54 5.83 17.49
CA GLY A 215 4.51 4.73 17.53
C GLY A 215 4.12 3.49 16.74
N PRO A 216 5.00 2.48 16.72
CA PRO A 216 4.83 1.27 15.94
C PRO A 216 3.88 0.26 16.60
N MET A 217 3.31 -0.63 15.80
CA MET A 217 2.49 -1.75 16.26
C MET A 217 3.30 -2.86 16.95
N ILE A 218 4.58 -2.95 16.64
CA ILE A 218 5.53 -3.92 17.22
C ILE A 218 6.75 -3.17 17.72
N SER A 219 7.31 -3.58 18.87
CA SER A 219 8.51 -2.94 19.38
C SER A 219 9.69 -3.10 18.39
N PRO A 220 10.60 -2.10 18.30
CA PRO A 220 11.78 -2.24 17.44
C PRO A 220 12.65 -3.45 17.75
N SER A 221 12.68 -3.91 19.00
CA SER A 221 13.41 -5.13 19.39
C SER A 221 12.79 -6.39 18.77
N LEU A 222 11.48 -6.59 18.95
CA LEU A 222 10.78 -7.74 18.36
C LEU A 222 10.77 -7.68 16.82
N PHE A 223 10.65 -6.48 16.24
CA PHE A 223 10.75 -6.33 14.79
C PHE A 223 12.12 -6.80 14.27
N ARG A 224 13.22 -6.37 14.90
CA ARG A 224 14.59 -6.77 14.52
C ARG A 224 14.83 -8.24 14.68
N GLU A 225 14.28 -8.83 15.73
CA GLU A 225 14.50 -10.23 16.08
C GLU A 225 13.70 -11.18 15.18
N TYR A 226 12.41 -10.89 14.95
CA TYR A 226 11.51 -11.84 14.29
C TYR A 226 11.07 -11.43 12.88
N ILE A 227 10.85 -10.16 12.61
CA ILE A 227 10.25 -9.71 11.34
C ILE A 227 11.31 -9.31 10.31
N LYS A 228 12.29 -8.51 10.69
CA LYS A 228 13.37 -8.06 9.79
C LYS A 228 14.10 -9.22 9.08
N PRO A 229 14.48 -10.33 9.74
CA PRO A 229 15.11 -11.45 9.07
C PRO A 229 14.23 -12.11 8.01
N LEU A 230 12.91 -12.15 8.23
CA LEU A 230 11.96 -12.67 7.24
C LEU A 230 11.90 -11.74 6.02
N TYR A 231 11.82 -10.42 6.22
CA TYR A 231 11.89 -9.44 5.15
C TYR A 231 13.18 -9.59 4.33
N GLN A 232 14.32 -9.67 4.99
CA GLN A 232 15.60 -9.85 4.29
C GLN A 232 15.60 -11.10 3.40
N ARG A 233 15.06 -12.22 3.89
CA ARG A 233 14.95 -13.48 3.12
C ARG A 233 13.98 -13.35 1.94
N MET A 234 12.82 -12.72 2.14
CA MET A 234 11.83 -12.51 1.07
C MET A 234 12.35 -11.56 -0.01
N LEU A 235 13.08 -10.51 0.37
CA LEU A 235 13.53 -9.45 -0.53
C LEU A 235 14.86 -9.76 -1.21
N GLU A 236 15.66 -10.68 -0.67
CA GLU A 236 16.94 -11.06 -1.27
C GLU A 236 16.82 -11.50 -2.75
N PRO A 237 15.89 -12.40 -3.15
CA PRO A 237 15.73 -12.77 -4.56
C PRO A 237 15.26 -11.60 -5.44
N VAL A 238 14.43 -10.70 -4.91
CA VAL A 238 13.98 -9.50 -5.64
C VAL A 238 15.17 -8.60 -5.99
N ARG A 239 16.04 -8.34 -5.00
CA ARG A 239 17.26 -7.55 -5.19
C ARG A 239 18.24 -8.23 -6.14
N LYS A 240 18.44 -9.55 -6.00
CA LYS A 240 19.31 -10.32 -6.91
C LYS A 240 18.83 -10.26 -8.37
N ALA A 241 17.51 -10.18 -8.58
CA ALA A 241 16.91 -10.00 -9.91
C ALA A 241 16.96 -8.55 -10.40
N GLY A 242 17.50 -7.60 -9.61
CA GLY A 242 17.56 -6.17 -9.97
C GLY A 242 16.20 -5.49 -10.05
N LYS A 243 15.20 -6.02 -9.34
CA LYS A 243 13.86 -5.45 -9.28
C LYS A 243 13.74 -4.44 -8.15
N ILE A 244 12.81 -3.51 -8.30
CA ILE A 244 12.54 -2.45 -7.33
C ILE A 244 11.63 -3.00 -6.23
N ILE A 245 11.89 -2.60 -5.00
CA ILE A 245 11.08 -2.98 -3.83
C ILE A 245 10.38 -1.74 -3.29
N HIS A 246 9.05 -1.79 -3.26
CA HIS A 246 8.19 -0.75 -2.72
C HIS A 246 7.49 -1.28 -1.47
N MET A 247 7.64 -0.59 -0.35
CA MET A 247 6.94 -0.90 0.89
C MET A 247 5.95 0.20 1.24
N HIS A 248 4.74 -0.19 1.60
CA HIS A 248 3.73 0.68 2.21
C HIS A 248 3.59 0.35 3.70
N SER A 249 3.43 1.40 4.50
CA SER A 249 2.96 1.26 5.87
C SER A 249 2.21 2.51 6.31
N ASP A 250 0.98 2.33 6.78
CA ASP A 250 0.28 3.35 7.53
C ASP A 250 0.85 3.51 8.96
N GLY A 251 0.55 4.65 9.58
CA GLY A 251 0.91 4.96 10.96
C GLY A 251 2.34 5.46 11.16
N ASP A 252 2.71 5.63 12.43
CA ASP A 252 4.03 6.12 12.85
C ASP A 252 5.04 4.98 12.87
N ILE A 253 5.87 4.92 11.82
CA ILE A 253 6.92 3.91 11.64
C ILE A 253 8.33 4.47 11.87
N ARG A 254 8.48 5.68 12.39
CA ARG A 254 9.77 6.37 12.52
C ARG A 254 10.84 5.55 13.23
N SER A 255 10.46 4.74 14.21
CA SER A 255 11.38 3.88 14.97
C SER A 255 11.75 2.57 14.27
N LEU A 256 11.05 2.19 13.19
CA LEU A 256 11.30 0.96 12.41
C LEU A 256 11.95 1.24 11.06
N VAL A 257 11.88 2.46 10.55
CA VAL A 257 12.20 2.77 9.15
C VAL A 257 13.63 2.46 8.76
N ASP A 258 14.61 2.60 9.67
CA ASP A 258 16.00 2.24 9.37
C ASP A 258 16.14 0.73 9.14
N ASP A 259 15.50 -0.07 9.97
CA ASP A 259 15.48 -1.53 9.84
C ASP A 259 14.78 -1.99 8.56
N ILE A 260 13.73 -1.27 8.13
CA ILE A 260 13.00 -1.51 6.88
C ILE A 260 13.92 -1.22 5.67
N ILE A 261 14.59 -0.06 5.65
CA ILE A 261 15.49 0.33 4.55
C ILE A 261 16.70 -0.59 4.48
N GLU A 262 17.29 -0.95 5.61
CA GLU A 262 18.39 -1.94 5.67
C GLU A 262 17.93 -3.32 5.15
N GLY A 263 16.64 -3.62 5.23
CA GLY A 263 16.01 -4.78 4.58
C GLY A 263 16.11 -4.76 3.06
N GLY A 264 16.35 -3.56 2.45
CA GLY A 264 16.57 -3.38 1.02
C GLY A 264 15.38 -2.79 0.28
N VAL A 265 14.56 -2.00 0.97
CA VAL A 265 13.44 -1.25 0.36
C VAL A 265 13.98 -0.05 -0.41
N ASP A 266 13.56 0.12 -1.67
CA ASP A 266 13.96 1.22 -2.55
C ASP A 266 12.99 2.41 -2.46
N ILE A 267 11.70 2.12 -2.25
CA ILE A 267 10.64 3.11 -2.15
C ILE A 267 9.88 2.88 -0.86
N ILE A 268 9.78 3.91 -0.03
CA ILE A 268 8.96 3.88 1.18
C ILE A 268 7.70 4.73 0.99
N ASN A 269 6.54 4.11 1.07
CA ASN A 269 5.26 4.79 1.12
C ASN A 269 4.80 4.91 2.58
N LEU A 270 4.65 6.14 3.04
CA LEU A 270 4.28 6.46 4.43
C LEU A 270 3.46 7.74 4.48
N GLN A 271 2.65 7.86 5.54
CA GLN A 271 1.78 9.00 5.79
C GLN A 271 2.57 10.24 6.22
N ASP A 272 2.25 11.38 5.62
CA ASP A 272 2.97 12.64 5.80
C ASP A 272 2.86 13.22 7.22
N LEU A 273 1.65 13.52 7.72
CA LEU A 273 1.45 14.18 9.02
C LEU A 273 1.67 13.26 10.22
N VAL A 274 1.43 11.96 10.07
CA VAL A 274 1.62 11.00 11.18
C VAL A 274 3.11 10.83 11.48
N ASN A 275 3.95 10.79 10.44
CA ASN A 275 5.41 10.70 10.59
C ASN A 275 6.07 12.09 10.72
N GLY A 276 5.42 13.16 10.25
CA GLY A 276 5.91 14.51 10.24
C GLY A 276 6.72 14.86 8.99
N VAL A 277 6.21 15.81 8.19
CA VAL A 277 6.79 16.21 6.89
C VAL A 277 8.26 16.61 7.02
N ASP A 278 8.61 17.40 8.04
CA ASP A 278 9.99 17.83 8.27
C ASP A 278 10.91 16.65 8.57
N TRP A 279 10.48 15.72 9.42
CA TRP A 279 11.24 14.51 9.72
C TRP A 279 11.42 13.63 8.47
N ILE A 280 10.40 13.50 7.63
CA ILE A 280 10.48 12.77 6.36
C ILE A 280 11.53 13.43 5.45
N GLY A 281 11.50 14.76 5.34
CA GLY A 281 12.47 15.52 4.56
C GLY A 281 13.92 15.34 5.07
N GLU A 282 14.14 15.46 6.38
CA GLU A 282 15.47 15.25 7.00
C GLU A 282 15.98 13.82 6.78
N LYS A 283 15.07 12.84 6.84
CA LYS A 283 15.42 11.42 6.76
C LYS A 283 15.73 10.96 5.34
N PHE A 284 14.89 11.32 4.37
CA PHE A 284 14.87 10.68 3.06
C PHE A 284 15.32 11.56 1.89
N ARG A 285 15.18 12.89 1.98
CA ARG A 285 15.45 13.79 0.86
C ARG A 285 16.82 13.53 0.23
N GLY A 286 16.82 13.21 -1.07
CA GLY A 286 18.02 12.91 -1.84
C GLY A 286 18.72 11.58 -1.48
N ARG A 287 18.07 10.68 -0.72
CA ARG A 287 18.66 9.41 -0.26
C ARG A 287 17.81 8.19 -0.61
N THR A 288 16.54 8.23 -0.29
CA THR A 288 15.59 7.13 -0.53
C THR A 288 14.36 7.71 -1.20
N CYS A 289 13.80 7.02 -2.18
CA CYS A 289 12.58 7.45 -2.82
C CYS A 289 11.40 7.32 -1.84
N VAL A 290 10.64 8.40 -1.70
CA VAL A 290 9.40 8.46 -0.90
C VAL A 290 8.22 8.49 -1.85
N ASP A 291 7.25 7.62 -1.62
CA ASP A 291 5.90 7.72 -2.17
C ASP A 291 5.01 8.27 -1.06
N LEU A 292 4.90 9.61 -0.99
CA LEU A 292 4.32 10.33 0.14
C LEU A 292 2.81 10.25 0.13
N ASP A 293 2.22 9.61 1.14
CA ASP A 293 0.77 9.52 1.32
C ASP A 293 0.24 10.80 1.99
N ILE A 294 -0.50 11.59 1.21
CA ILE A 294 -1.04 12.88 1.64
C ILE A 294 -2.14 12.65 2.69
N ASP A 295 -2.14 13.47 3.72
CA ASP A 295 -3.03 13.35 4.88
C ASP A 295 -4.51 13.23 4.52
N ARG A 296 -5.12 12.19 5.07
CA ARG A 296 -6.54 11.86 4.95
C ARG A 296 -7.35 12.11 6.23
N GLN A 297 -6.68 12.57 7.29
CA GLN A 297 -7.27 12.61 8.64
C GLN A 297 -7.52 14.03 9.14
N LYS A 298 -6.80 15.02 8.64
CA LYS A 298 -6.85 16.41 9.16
C LYS A 298 -7.01 17.44 8.05
N ILE A 299 -6.01 17.54 7.15
CA ILE A 299 -5.96 18.62 6.15
C ILE A 299 -7.04 18.45 5.11
N THR A 300 -7.15 17.27 4.50
CA THR A 300 -8.11 17.08 3.40
C THR A 300 -9.56 17.05 3.86
N PRO A 301 -9.94 16.43 5.03
CA PRO A 301 -11.34 16.46 5.45
C PRO A 301 -11.75 17.77 6.14
N PHE A 302 -10.85 18.48 6.81
CA PHE A 302 -11.21 19.59 7.71
C PHE A 302 -10.53 20.93 7.39
N GLY A 303 -9.51 20.92 6.53
CA GLY A 303 -8.84 22.13 6.08
C GLY A 303 -9.65 22.89 5.03
N THR A 304 -9.20 24.10 4.74
CA THR A 304 -9.70 24.91 3.62
C THR A 304 -8.93 24.58 2.33
N PRO A 305 -9.46 24.88 1.14
CA PRO A 305 -8.73 24.76 -0.12
C PRO A 305 -7.34 25.41 -0.13
N ALA A 306 -7.21 26.57 0.52
CA ALA A 306 -5.93 27.29 0.63
C ALA A 306 -4.92 26.54 1.52
N GLU A 307 -5.36 25.93 2.62
CA GLU A 307 -4.52 25.12 3.50
C GLU A 307 -4.09 23.83 2.80
N ILE A 308 -4.96 23.22 1.99
CA ILE A 308 -4.63 22.03 1.19
C ILE A 308 -3.55 22.38 0.14
N ASP A 309 -3.71 23.47 -0.61
CA ASP A 309 -2.71 23.95 -1.59
C ASP A 309 -1.36 24.20 -0.90
N ALA A 310 -1.37 24.91 0.25
CA ALA A 310 -0.17 25.20 1.02
C ALA A 310 0.50 23.93 1.56
N HIS A 311 -0.28 22.93 2.00
CA HIS A 311 0.23 21.66 2.52
C HIS A 311 0.93 20.85 1.42
N VAL A 312 0.29 20.67 0.26
CA VAL A 312 0.92 19.95 -0.87
C VAL A 312 2.21 20.62 -1.29
N ARG A 313 2.22 21.95 -1.36
CA ARG A 313 3.43 22.71 -1.67
C ARG A 313 4.52 22.49 -0.62
N HIS A 314 4.18 22.55 0.67
CA HIS A 314 5.13 22.33 1.77
C HIS A 314 5.74 20.93 1.73
N CYS A 315 4.93 19.89 1.46
CA CYS A 315 5.42 18.52 1.29
C CYS A 315 6.47 18.44 0.17
N ILE A 316 6.20 19.06 -0.98
CA ILE A 316 7.13 19.03 -2.12
C ILE A 316 8.42 19.80 -1.81
N GLU A 317 8.33 21.00 -1.23
CA GLU A 317 9.49 21.83 -0.87
C GLU A 317 10.38 21.13 0.18
N THR A 318 9.79 20.38 1.10
CA THR A 318 10.49 19.75 2.22
C THR A 318 11.08 18.40 1.84
N VAL A 319 10.30 17.53 1.20
CA VAL A 319 10.69 16.14 0.92
C VAL A 319 11.34 15.99 -0.45
N GLY A 320 10.87 16.72 -1.45
CA GLY A 320 11.33 16.60 -2.82
C GLY A 320 12.69 17.24 -3.09
N CYS A 321 13.34 16.82 -4.17
CA CYS A 321 14.51 17.49 -4.72
C CYS A 321 14.50 17.44 -6.26
N PRO A 322 15.26 18.34 -6.94
CA PRO A 322 15.28 18.40 -8.41
C PRO A 322 15.76 17.13 -9.10
N ASP A 323 16.56 16.32 -8.40
CA ASP A 323 17.07 15.07 -8.97
C ASP A 323 16.06 13.91 -8.93
N GLY A 324 14.99 14.02 -8.13
CA GLY A 324 13.94 12.99 -7.97
C GLY A 324 13.77 12.55 -6.52
N GLY A 325 13.35 11.30 -6.30
CA GLY A 325 13.17 10.72 -4.97
C GLY A 325 11.86 11.09 -4.27
N LEU A 326 10.94 11.76 -4.96
CA LEU A 326 9.58 12.02 -4.47
C LEU A 326 8.57 11.54 -5.49
N MET A 327 7.62 10.76 -5.02
CA MET A 327 6.31 10.49 -5.61
C MET A 327 5.25 10.84 -4.56
N MET A 328 4.02 11.09 -4.97
CA MET A 328 2.93 11.42 -4.04
C MET A 328 1.69 10.60 -4.37
N ILE A 329 1.01 10.15 -3.34
CA ILE A 329 -0.23 9.38 -3.46
C ILE A 329 -1.30 9.95 -2.55
N TYR A 330 -2.54 9.86 -3.00
CA TYR A 330 -3.71 10.12 -2.17
C TYR A 330 -4.80 9.10 -2.43
N GLY A 331 -5.37 8.55 -1.37
CA GLY A 331 -6.57 7.72 -1.40
C GLY A 331 -7.78 8.48 -0.89
N LEU A 332 -8.74 8.80 -1.76
CA LEU A 332 -10.01 9.39 -1.35
C LEU A 332 -10.89 8.34 -0.67
N TYR A 333 -11.31 8.64 0.56
CA TYR A 333 -12.32 7.90 1.31
C TYR A 333 -13.58 8.74 1.50
N PRO A 334 -14.74 8.14 1.85
CA PRO A 334 -15.95 8.88 2.17
C PRO A 334 -15.76 9.91 3.29
N GLY A 335 -16.42 11.08 3.16
CA GLY A 335 -16.43 12.11 4.20
C GLY A 335 -15.57 13.35 3.93
N VAL A 336 -14.74 13.36 2.88
CA VAL A 336 -13.99 14.55 2.46
C VAL A 336 -14.91 15.46 1.62
N PRO A 337 -15.06 16.77 1.93
CA PRO A 337 -15.84 17.68 1.09
C PRO A 337 -15.34 17.71 -0.35
N LEU A 338 -16.25 17.68 -1.34
CA LEU A 338 -15.85 17.66 -2.77
C LEU A 338 -15.05 18.89 -3.19
N GLU A 339 -15.26 20.04 -2.55
CA GLU A 339 -14.43 21.24 -2.77
C GLU A 339 -12.98 21.02 -2.35
N ASN A 340 -12.76 20.26 -1.27
CA ASN A 340 -11.42 19.88 -0.77
C ASN A 340 -10.80 18.81 -1.67
N VAL A 341 -11.60 17.85 -2.16
CA VAL A 341 -11.15 16.88 -3.17
C VAL A 341 -10.65 17.60 -4.41
N LYS A 342 -11.42 18.57 -4.90
CA LYS A 342 -11.02 19.41 -6.05
C LYS A 342 -9.75 20.18 -5.75
N ALA A 343 -9.67 20.86 -4.61
CA ALA A 343 -8.50 21.64 -4.21
C ALA A 343 -7.23 20.79 -4.15
N LEU A 344 -7.34 19.56 -3.67
CA LEU A 344 -6.22 18.63 -3.64
C LEU A 344 -5.79 18.21 -5.06
N MET A 345 -6.74 17.84 -5.92
CA MET A 345 -6.44 17.49 -7.32
C MET A 345 -5.81 18.68 -8.08
N ASP A 346 -6.33 19.89 -7.86
CA ASP A 346 -5.76 21.13 -8.40
C ASP A 346 -4.31 21.34 -7.93
N ALA A 347 -4.04 21.18 -6.63
CA ALA A 347 -2.71 21.34 -6.04
C ALA A 347 -1.73 20.29 -6.56
N MET A 348 -2.12 19.02 -6.60
CA MET A 348 -1.29 17.93 -7.14
C MET A 348 -0.94 18.23 -8.61
N THR A 349 -1.91 18.61 -9.43
CA THR A 349 -1.67 18.95 -10.84
C THR A 349 -0.78 20.17 -10.98
N LYS A 350 -1.04 21.24 -10.22
CA LYS A 350 -0.29 22.51 -10.22
C LYS A 350 1.19 22.31 -9.89
N TYR A 351 1.47 21.49 -8.88
CA TYR A 351 2.82 21.33 -8.38
C TYR A 351 3.58 20.14 -8.95
N ALA A 352 2.98 19.34 -9.83
CA ALA A 352 3.67 18.21 -10.47
C ALA A 352 5.00 18.62 -11.12
N CYS A 353 5.06 19.79 -11.77
CA CYS A 353 6.25 20.32 -12.43
C CYS A 353 7.04 21.32 -11.56
N PHE A 354 7.00 21.20 -10.22
CA PHE A 354 7.58 22.18 -9.29
C PHE A 354 9.07 22.43 -9.51
N TYR A 355 9.84 21.45 -9.94
CA TYR A 355 11.29 21.53 -10.14
C TYR A 355 11.72 21.79 -11.59
N ARG A 356 10.77 22.20 -12.45
CA ARG A 356 11.02 22.55 -13.86
C ARG A 356 10.97 24.04 -14.15
#